data_b59dc0231e15459b52df3fcb3ac68503
#
_entry.id   b59dc0231e15459b52df3fcb3ac68503
#
_cell.length_a   1.000
_cell.length_b   1.000
_cell.length_c   1.000
_cell.angle_alpha   90.00
_cell.angle_beta   90.00
_cell.angle_gamma   90.00
#
_symmetry.space_group_name_H-M   'P 1'
#
loop_
_entity.id
_entity.type
_entity.pdbx_description
1 polymer ?
#
loop_
_entity_poly.entity_id
_entity_poly.type
_entity_poly.pdbx_seq_one_letter_code
_entity_poly.pdbx_strand_id
1 'polypeptide(L)'
;MAKIVSHTQIEIDHLEAVKQAGNWVDITRKDLPNQKLYSWWSYRAKDWNAADRGRRLDHIWASSDIESIVSGSRILREARGWQKPSDHVPVFATIDL
;
A
#
# COMPACT_ATOMS: atom_id res chain seq x y z
N MET A 1 21.61 12.35 -7.42
CA MET A 1 21.24 11.19 -6.61
C MET A 1 19.81 11.30 -6.15
N ALA A 2 19.02 10.31 -6.41
CA ALA A 2 17.64 10.31 -5.99
C ALA A 2 17.57 10.11 -4.47
N LYS A 3 16.84 10.97 -3.80
CA LYS A 3 16.56 10.79 -2.38
C LYS A 3 15.20 10.16 -2.23
N ILE A 4 15.14 9.08 -1.51
CA ILE A 4 13.88 8.48 -1.12
C ILE A 4 13.39 9.21 0.11
N VAL A 5 12.28 9.92 -0.02
CA VAL A 5 11.71 10.72 1.06
C VAL A 5 11.06 9.81 2.11
N SER A 6 10.65 8.62 1.71
CA SER A 6 9.99 7.69 2.60
C SER A 6 10.69 6.33 2.60
N HIS A 7 10.82 5.41 2.46
CA HIS A 7 11.35 4.07 2.46
C HIS A 7 12.86 4.00 2.25
N THR A 8 13.64 4.35 3.28
CA THR A 8 15.05 3.98 3.27
C THR A 8 15.16 2.46 3.45
N GLN A 9 16.31 1.90 3.12
CA GLN A 9 16.51 0.45 3.27
C GLN A 9 16.34 0.02 4.74
N ILE A 10 16.79 0.85 5.68
CA ILE A 10 16.64 0.57 7.12
C ILE A 10 15.16 0.53 7.50
N GLU A 11 14.37 1.48 7.01
CA GLU A 11 12.93 1.52 7.29
C GLU A 11 12.20 0.33 6.70
N ILE A 12 12.55 -0.08 5.47
CA ILE A 12 11.98 -1.25 4.82
C ILE A 12 12.30 -2.51 5.64
N ASP A 13 13.55 -2.64 6.07
CA ASP A 13 13.98 -3.80 6.86
C ASP A 13 13.28 -3.86 8.21
N HIS A 14 13.10 -2.72 8.86
CA HIS A 14 12.40 -2.63 10.13
C HIS A 14 10.93 -3.00 9.98
N LEU A 15 10.27 -2.51 8.93
CA LEU A 15 8.87 -2.83 8.67
C LEU A 15 8.68 -4.33 8.45
N GLU A 16 9.58 -4.95 7.66
CA GLU A 16 9.56 -6.37 7.41
C GLU A 16 9.81 -7.18 8.69
N ALA A 17 10.72 -6.72 9.54
CA ALA A 17 11.01 -7.35 10.81
C ALA A 17 9.78 -7.32 11.75
N VAL A 18 9.07 -6.20 11.81
CA VAL A 18 7.86 -6.06 12.61
C VAL A 18 6.77 -7.03 12.09
N LYS A 19 6.61 -7.09 10.79
CA LYS A 19 5.63 -7.99 10.16
C LYS A 19 5.92 -9.45 10.52
N GLN A 20 7.17 -9.87 10.41
CA GLN A 20 7.56 -11.23 10.70
C GLN A 20 7.46 -11.58 12.18
N ALA A 21 7.86 -10.65 13.05
CA ALA A 21 7.83 -10.87 14.49
C ALA A 21 6.41 -11.11 15.01
N GLY A 22 5.42 -10.46 14.42
CA GLY A 22 4.02 -10.61 14.78
C GLY A 22 3.26 -11.65 13.98
N ASN A 23 3.90 -12.31 13.04
CA ASN A 23 3.26 -13.21 12.07
C ASN A 23 2.10 -12.52 11.34
N TRP A 24 2.29 -11.24 11.03
CA TRP A 24 1.31 -10.46 10.28
C TRP A 24 1.34 -10.84 8.81
N VAL A 25 0.16 -10.93 8.22
CA VAL A 25 0.01 -11.22 6.79
C VAL A 25 -0.35 -9.94 6.06
N ASP A 26 0.47 -9.57 5.07
CA ASP A 26 0.19 -8.45 4.18
C ASP A 26 -0.88 -8.89 3.19
N ILE A 27 -2.13 -8.60 3.51
CA ILE A 27 -3.26 -9.12 2.74
C ILE A 27 -3.36 -8.53 1.35
N THR A 28 -2.95 -7.27 1.17
CA THR A 28 -2.99 -6.63 -0.13
C THR A 28 -1.97 -7.28 -1.08
N ARG A 29 -0.75 -7.48 -0.62
CA ARG A 29 0.29 -8.14 -1.43
C ARG A 29 -0.05 -9.59 -1.71
N LYS A 30 -0.65 -10.29 -0.75
CA LYS A 30 -1.08 -11.68 -0.94
C LYS A 30 -2.14 -11.80 -2.03
N ASP A 31 -3.12 -10.90 -2.03
CA ASP A 31 -4.19 -10.88 -3.01
C ASP A 31 -3.73 -10.38 -4.38
N LEU A 32 -2.79 -9.43 -4.40
CA LEU A 32 -2.29 -8.77 -5.60
C LEU A 32 -0.77 -8.90 -5.68
N PRO A 33 -0.23 -10.11 -5.91
CA PRO A 33 1.21 -10.37 -5.75
C PRO A 33 2.08 -9.70 -6.79
N ASN A 34 1.56 -9.39 -7.97
CA ASN A 34 2.35 -8.89 -9.09
C ASN A 34 2.04 -7.45 -9.47
N GLN A 35 1.21 -6.75 -8.70
CA GLN A 35 0.79 -5.41 -9.03
C GLN A 35 1.59 -4.37 -8.26
N LYS A 36 1.68 -3.16 -8.81
CA LYS A 36 2.13 -1.99 -8.06
C LYS A 36 1.05 -1.64 -7.04
N LEU A 37 1.43 -1.53 -5.77
CA LEU A 37 0.49 -1.28 -4.68
C LEU A 37 0.65 0.14 -4.14
N TYR A 38 0.83 1.11 -5.01
CA TYR A 38 0.96 2.49 -4.58
C TYR A 38 -0.35 3.00 -3.97
N SER A 39 -0.24 3.67 -2.83
CA SER A 39 -1.35 4.32 -2.15
C SER A 39 -1.15 5.82 -2.01
N TRP A 40 -0.04 6.34 -2.49
CA TRP A 40 0.32 7.74 -2.36
C TRP A 40 1.08 8.21 -3.59
N TRP A 41 0.73 9.40 -4.09
CA TRP A 41 1.45 10.10 -5.15
C TRP A 41 1.56 11.56 -4.76
N SER A 42 2.78 12.10 -4.83
CA SER A 42 3.03 13.50 -4.48
C SER A 42 2.23 14.44 -5.38
N TYR A 43 1.75 15.55 -4.81
CA TYR A 43 1.14 16.63 -5.58
C TYR A 43 2.14 17.34 -6.50
N ARG A 44 3.43 17.15 -6.27
CA ARG A 44 4.48 17.79 -7.08
C ARG A 44 4.53 17.27 -8.51
N ALA A 45 4.05 16.07 -8.75
CA ALA A 45 3.98 15.51 -10.10
C ALA A 45 2.85 16.19 -10.85
N LYS A 46 3.18 16.82 -12.00
CA LYS A 46 2.18 17.50 -12.83
C LYS A 46 1.15 16.51 -13.37
N ASP A 47 1.63 15.33 -13.76
CA ASP A 47 0.76 14.25 -14.21
C ASP A 47 1.12 13.01 -13.41
N TRP A 48 0.46 12.84 -12.28
CA TRP A 48 0.70 11.73 -11.36
C TRP A 48 0.44 10.38 -12.04
N ASN A 49 -0.57 10.35 -12.91
CA ASN A 49 -0.98 9.12 -13.57
C ASN A 49 0.04 8.65 -14.61
N ALA A 50 0.52 9.57 -15.43
CA ALA A 50 1.50 9.24 -16.46
C ALA A 50 2.87 8.95 -15.88
N ALA A 51 3.31 9.74 -14.91
CA ALA A 51 4.59 9.53 -14.24
C ALA A 51 4.59 8.28 -13.37
N ASP A 52 3.48 8.03 -12.70
CA ASP A 52 3.25 6.88 -11.83
C ASP A 52 4.41 6.61 -10.87
N ARG A 53 4.88 7.66 -10.20
CA ARG A 53 5.97 7.60 -9.23
C ARG A 53 5.42 7.66 -7.81
N GLY A 54 4.61 6.65 -7.51
CA GLY A 54 3.97 6.57 -6.21
C GLY A 54 4.82 5.87 -5.16
N ARG A 55 4.24 5.71 -3.99
CA ARG A 55 4.80 4.95 -2.87
C ARG A 55 3.71 4.16 -2.21
N ARG A 56 4.06 3.03 -1.66
CA ARG A 56 3.15 2.24 -0.86
C ARG A 56 3.30 2.66 0.60
N LEU A 57 2.47 3.61 1.04
CA LEU A 57 2.53 4.13 2.41
C LEU A 57 1.46 3.55 3.33
N ASP A 58 0.40 3.01 2.76
CA ASP A 58 -0.74 2.51 3.52
C ASP A 58 -0.81 0.99 3.37
N HIS A 59 -0.84 0.29 4.51
CA HIS A 59 -0.79 -1.16 4.56
C HIS A 59 -1.94 -1.68 5.42
N ILE A 60 -2.48 -2.84 5.05
CA ILE A 60 -3.42 -3.57 5.89
C ILE A 60 -2.83 -4.96 6.12
N TRP A 61 -2.59 -5.28 7.38
CA TRP A 61 -2.08 -6.58 7.79
C TRP A 61 -3.13 -7.30 8.62
N ALA A 62 -3.26 -8.59 8.41
CA ALA A 62 -4.12 -9.44 9.22
C ALA A 62 -3.27 -10.39 10.04
N SER A 63 -3.74 -10.73 11.24
CA SER A 63 -3.12 -11.81 12.00
C SER A 63 -3.34 -13.13 11.29
N SER A 64 -2.41 -14.06 11.46
CA SER A 64 -2.45 -15.33 10.72
C SER A 64 -3.70 -16.16 11.03
N ASP A 65 -4.29 -15.98 12.21
CA ASP A 65 -5.48 -16.74 12.60
C ASP A 65 -6.77 -16.26 11.92
N ILE A 66 -6.80 -15.02 11.40
CA ILE A 66 -7.97 -14.50 10.67
C ILE A 66 -7.73 -14.38 9.17
N GLU A 67 -6.54 -14.73 8.72
CA GLU A 67 -6.19 -14.61 7.31
C GLU A 67 -7.19 -15.33 6.39
N SER A 68 -7.69 -16.48 6.82
CA SER A 68 -8.58 -17.32 6.01
C SER A 68 -9.94 -16.67 5.73
N ILE A 69 -10.35 -15.69 6.53
CA ILE A 69 -11.62 -14.98 6.31
C ILE A 69 -11.45 -13.70 5.52
N VAL A 70 -10.23 -13.34 5.13
CA VAL A 70 -9.98 -12.20 4.26
C VAL A 70 -10.16 -12.67 2.81
N SER A 71 -11.15 -12.11 2.11
CA SER A 71 -11.51 -12.58 0.78
C SER A 71 -10.97 -11.73 -0.36
N GLY A 72 -10.37 -10.59 -0.08
CA GLY A 72 -9.77 -9.77 -1.12
C GLY A 72 -9.26 -8.44 -0.62
N SER A 73 -8.51 -7.76 -1.47
CA SER A 73 -8.00 -6.43 -1.19
C SER A 73 -8.00 -5.60 -2.47
N ARG A 74 -8.03 -4.28 -2.32
CA ARG A 74 -8.11 -3.39 -3.45
C ARG A 74 -7.53 -2.02 -3.11
N ILE A 75 -6.90 -1.40 -4.08
CA ILE A 75 -6.43 -0.02 -3.99
C ILE A 75 -7.24 0.81 -4.99
N LEU A 76 -7.92 1.84 -4.52
CA LEU A 76 -8.73 2.71 -5.36
C LEU A 76 -7.87 3.80 -5.97
N ARG A 77 -7.01 3.41 -6.91
CA ARG A 77 -6.02 4.29 -7.53
C ARG A 77 -6.65 5.53 -8.17
N GLU A 78 -7.80 5.37 -8.81
CA GLU A 78 -8.50 6.45 -9.52
C GLU A 78 -8.92 7.60 -8.60
N ALA A 79 -9.02 7.37 -7.29
CA ALA A 79 -9.35 8.43 -6.34
C ALA A 79 -8.31 9.55 -6.33
N ARG A 80 -7.07 9.26 -6.71
CA ARG A 80 -6.00 10.26 -6.80
C ARG A 80 -6.31 11.32 -7.85
N GLY A 81 -7.10 10.98 -8.87
CA GLY A 81 -7.51 11.88 -9.94
C GLY A 81 -8.86 12.58 -9.73
N TRP A 82 -9.49 12.40 -8.57
CA TRP A 82 -10.76 13.06 -8.29
C TRP A 82 -10.55 14.58 -8.09
N GLN A 83 -11.63 15.33 -8.17
CA GLN A 83 -11.57 16.76 -7.89
C GLN A 83 -11.17 16.97 -6.42
N LYS A 84 -10.16 17.82 -6.18
CA LYS A 84 -9.57 18.07 -4.85
C LYS A 84 -9.17 16.77 -4.15
N PRO A 85 -8.34 15.94 -4.77
CA PRO A 85 -8.00 14.64 -4.21
C PRO A 85 -7.05 14.76 -3.02
N SER A 86 -7.07 13.73 -2.16
CA SER A 86 -5.96 13.49 -1.23
C SER A 86 -4.74 12.99 -2.03
N ASP A 87 -3.55 13.14 -1.48
CA ASP A 87 -2.34 12.50 -2.03
C ASP A 87 -2.30 11.01 -1.73
N HIS A 88 -3.11 10.53 -0.78
CA HIS A 88 -3.35 9.11 -0.53
C HIS A 88 -4.63 8.65 -1.23
N VAL A 89 -4.70 7.37 -1.54
CA VAL A 89 -5.91 6.73 -2.03
C VAL A 89 -6.38 5.64 -1.06
N PRO A 90 -7.68 5.33 -1.04
CA PRO A 90 -8.19 4.28 -0.16
C PRO A 90 -7.60 2.91 -0.48
N VAL A 91 -7.29 2.16 0.56
CA VAL A 91 -6.92 0.75 0.48
C VAL A 91 -8.00 -0.04 1.20
N PHE A 92 -8.50 -1.08 0.58
CA PHE A 92 -9.63 -1.85 1.09
C PHE A 92 -9.23 -3.29 1.37
N ALA A 93 -9.90 -3.87 2.36
CA ALA A 93 -9.88 -5.31 2.59
C ALA A 93 -11.31 -5.79 2.80
N THR A 94 -11.64 -6.94 2.26
CA THR A 94 -12.94 -7.56 2.45
C THR A 94 -12.78 -8.73 3.41
N ILE A 95 -13.60 -8.75 4.44
CA ILE A 95 -13.57 -9.77 5.49
C ILE A 95 -14.93 -10.44 5.56
N ASP A 96 -14.93 -11.76 5.50
CA ASP A 96 -16.14 -12.58 5.59
C ASP A 96 -16.37 -12.97 7.06
N LEU A 97 -17.29 -12.28 7.71
CA LEU A 97 -17.61 -12.52 9.11
C LEU A 97 -18.72 -13.55 9.28
#